data_673735bd4db22e927c268e9cfcc295a0
#
_entry.id   673735bd4db22e927c268e9cfcc295a0
#
_cell.length_a   1.000
_cell.length_b   1.000
_cell.length_c   1.000
_cell.angle_alpha   90.00
_cell.angle_beta   90.00
_cell.angle_gamma   90.00
#
_symmetry.space_group_name_H-M   'P 1'
#
loop_
_entity.id
_entity.type
_entity.pdbx_description
1 polymer ?
#
loop_
_entity_poly.entity_id
_entity_poly.type
_entity_poly.pdbx_seq_one_letter_code
_entity_poly.pdbx_strand_id
1 'polypeptide(L)'
;MLCVLLLAACSGKKSGSEAYVKVLPDNSLAIVKMDLGKFLDESEILGNTFIKGAAGKGIGSLPENMRPLLQNIYDNPAASGININAPMYLAVANVDPVSMVITMDMDNMEAFENALLTFGMGEIEVIEQDGMKHIVTGEDEVACAYDSDKLIVVVDDRYADIATYTELAGDDMAVNDKRFEKLFEGDDDQAAVYDLGAFGKELVRSGEVEPEFEPYIKMLKGCVMYSAANFEKGYACQNVYVDMPEESREALDKLMKKPTRRHFGYIPANSFAVFNCNLDLTSADKLLESADVKEMLEENGITEDTAKEILKALSGEYTAASWVDGDDVENIQGMVVVDCNDRLVFDMLVSIVNSECDATIVDSDVYALNVNKREQYNYYTYEYETVTKGSDYYLMYKNGVIMLLPENLYNEICATGELKPLADNIKKNRQFDSMGNLMVDFKPARDAALVYMRNDSSSDVKVLFEVLDMLKSFTLDFNLYSYESRLNVNDDSVNSLKYLTDKIISIVVQNGGF
;
A
#
# COMPACT_ATOMS: atom_id res chain seq x y z
N MET A 1 8.93 -8.26 26.04
CA MET A 1 8.49 -9.58 26.54
C MET A 1 7.07 -9.92 26.09
N LEU A 2 6.11 -9.03 26.24
CA LEU A 2 4.73 -9.24 25.77
C LEU A 2 4.67 -9.60 24.27
N CYS A 3 5.49 -8.94 23.41
CA CYS A 3 5.57 -9.23 21.98
C CYS A 3 5.98 -10.68 21.63
N VAL A 4 6.72 -11.35 22.50
CA VAL A 4 7.14 -12.76 22.28
C VAL A 4 6.00 -13.74 22.55
N LEU A 5 5.13 -13.41 23.50
CA LEU A 5 3.92 -14.22 23.81
C LEU A 5 2.87 -14.08 22.67
N LEU A 6 2.82 -12.93 22.01
CA LEU A 6 1.87 -12.63 20.94
C LEU A 6 2.19 -13.34 19.61
N LEU A 7 3.43 -13.77 19.41
CA LEU A 7 3.88 -14.40 18.14
C LEU A 7 3.78 -15.94 18.14
N ALA A 8 3.31 -16.54 19.22
CA ALA A 8 3.48 -17.98 19.44
C ALA A 8 2.21 -18.82 19.38
N ALA A 9 1.14 -18.36 18.77
CA ALA A 9 -0.15 -19.03 18.87
C ALA A 9 -0.73 -19.58 17.57
N CYS A 10 -0.97 -20.90 17.37
CA CYS A 10 -1.73 -21.51 16.24
C CYS A 10 -2.49 -22.82 16.52
N SER A 11 -3.66 -22.85 15.95
CA SER A 11 -4.61 -23.90 15.47
C SER A 11 -5.68 -24.45 16.41
N GLY A 12 -6.95 -24.32 15.97
CA GLY A 12 -8.13 -25.03 16.45
C GLY A 12 -9.39 -24.16 16.50
N LYS A 13 -10.32 -24.30 15.56
CA LYS A 13 -11.57 -23.52 15.48
C LYS A 13 -12.44 -23.65 16.73
N LYS A 14 -12.55 -22.58 17.51
CA LYS A 14 -13.71 -22.28 18.36
C LYS A 14 -14.15 -20.86 18.08
N SER A 15 -15.45 -20.60 18.00
CA SER A 15 -15.99 -19.24 18.01
C SER A 15 -15.54 -18.56 19.29
N GLY A 16 -14.78 -17.47 19.17
CA GLY A 16 -14.32 -16.68 20.31
C GLY A 16 -15.49 -16.10 21.11
N SER A 17 -15.22 -15.75 22.36
CA SER A 17 -16.15 -14.99 23.19
C SER A 17 -16.33 -13.59 22.57
N GLU A 18 -17.55 -13.08 22.50
CA GLU A 18 -17.77 -11.68 22.09
C GLU A 18 -17.27 -10.66 23.14
N ALA A 19 -16.81 -11.13 24.29
CA ALA A 19 -16.45 -10.27 25.42
C ALA A 19 -15.23 -9.38 25.13
N TYR A 20 -14.26 -9.89 24.38
CA TYR A 20 -13.04 -9.14 24.08
C TYR A 20 -13.20 -8.05 23.01
N VAL A 21 -14.22 -8.13 22.15
CA VAL A 21 -14.52 -7.04 21.17
C VAL A 21 -15.33 -5.92 21.79
N LYS A 22 -16.00 -6.16 22.93
CA LYS A 22 -16.82 -5.15 23.63
C LYS A 22 -16.01 -4.10 24.37
N VAL A 23 -14.70 -4.28 24.48
CA VAL A 23 -13.78 -3.30 25.08
C VAL A 23 -13.20 -2.31 24.05
N LEU A 24 -13.60 -2.41 22.79
CA LEU A 24 -13.17 -1.50 21.74
C LEU A 24 -14.10 -0.29 21.70
N PRO A 25 -13.59 0.95 21.88
CA PRO A 25 -14.42 2.15 21.91
C PRO A 25 -14.87 2.60 20.53
N ASP A 26 -16.10 3.11 20.44
CA ASP A 26 -16.71 3.64 19.21
C ASP A 26 -15.98 4.88 18.68
N ASN A 27 -15.39 5.69 19.56
CA ASN A 27 -14.65 6.89 19.21
C ASN A 27 -13.23 6.62 18.69
N SER A 28 -12.89 5.36 18.40
CA SER A 28 -11.59 5.00 17.81
C SER A 28 -11.35 5.72 16.49
N LEU A 29 -10.13 6.25 16.33
CA LEU A 29 -9.63 6.80 15.07
C LEU A 29 -9.39 5.70 14.03
N ALA A 30 -8.95 4.54 14.53
CA ALA A 30 -8.74 3.35 13.72
C ALA A 30 -8.95 2.09 14.57
N ILE A 31 -9.46 1.04 13.93
CA ILE A 31 -9.44 -0.31 14.49
C ILE A 31 -8.85 -1.25 13.45
N VAL A 32 -7.83 -2.01 13.86
CA VAL A 32 -7.15 -3.02 13.05
C VAL A 32 -7.51 -4.40 13.60
N LYS A 33 -7.91 -5.29 12.71
CA LYS A 33 -8.14 -6.72 12.94
C LYS A 33 -7.01 -7.51 12.31
N MET A 34 -6.49 -8.50 13.02
CA MET A 34 -5.52 -9.44 12.51
C MET A 34 -5.88 -10.87 12.94
N ASP A 35 -6.10 -11.76 11.99
CA ASP A 35 -6.28 -13.18 12.24
C ASP A 35 -4.92 -13.87 12.32
N LEU A 36 -4.41 -13.99 13.55
CA LEU A 36 -3.10 -14.60 13.79
C LEU A 36 -3.09 -16.09 13.44
N GLY A 37 -4.20 -16.79 13.65
CA GLY A 37 -4.33 -18.20 13.34
C GLY A 37 -4.21 -18.43 11.83
N LYS A 38 -4.98 -17.69 11.04
CA LYS A 38 -4.87 -17.74 9.57
C LYS A 38 -3.47 -17.38 9.10
N PHE A 39 -2.89 -16.29 9.62
CA PHE A 39 -1.55 -15.84 9.23
C PHE A 39 -0.49 -16.95 9.43
N LEU A 40 -0.53 -17.63 10.57
CA LEU A 40 0.42 -18.68 10.89
C LEU A 40 0.16 -19.96 10.09
N ASP A 41 -1.11 -20.34 9.88
CA ASP A 41 -1.50 -21.51 9.09
C ASP A 41 -1.16 -21.31 7.62
N GLU A 42 -1.43 -20.13 7.07
CA GLU A 42 -1.19 -19.82 5.67
C GLU A 42 0.29 -19.59 5.34
N SER A 43 1.05 -18.99 6.25
CA SER A 43 2.50 -18.81 6.07
C SER A 43 3.28 -20.10 6.30
N GLU A 44 2.73 -21.05 7.05
CA GLU A 44 3.43 -22.24 7.59
C GLU A 44 4.80 -21.89 8.22
N ILE A 45 4.96 -20.67 8.72
CA ILE A 45 6.25 -20.12 9.16
C ILE A 45 6.88 -20.94 10.30
N LEU A 46 6.07 -21.47 11.19
CA LEU A 46 6.54 -22.32 12.28
C LEU A 46 7.08 -23.68 11.82
N GLY A 47 6.63 -24.15 10.65
CA GLY A 47 7.14 -25.36 9.99
C GLY A 47 8.45 -25.15 9.21
N ASN A 48 8.80 -23.90 8.91
CA ASN A 48 10.00 -23.56 8.15
C ASN A 48 11.27 -24.00 8.89
N THR A 49 12.13 -24.77 8.23
CA THR A 49 13.31 -25.40 8.87
C THR A 49 14.31 -24.40 9.41
N PHE A 50 14.46 -23.24 8.77
CA PHE A 50 15.36 -22.19 9.20
C PHE A 50 14.79 -21.50 10.46
N ILE A 51 13.53 -21.10 10.44
CA ILE A 51 12.84 -20.48 11.60
C ILE A 51 12.85 -21.46 12.78
N LYS A 52 12.58 -22.74 12.53
CA LYS A 52 12.65 -23.80 13.55
C LYS A 52 14.05 -23.91 14.15
N GLY A 53 15.08 -23.85 13.31
CA GLY A 53 16.47 -23.85 13.77
C GLY A 53 16.85 -22.62 14.59
N ALA A 54 16.42 -21.44 14.15
CA ALA A 54 16.64 -20.18 14.86
C ALA A 54 15.89 -20.14 16.19
N ALA A 55 14.61 -20.55 16.21
CA ALA A 55 13.81 -20.69 17.42
C ALA A 55 14.45 -21.67 18.42
N GLY A 56 14.90 -22.84 17.93
CA GLY A 56 15.59 -23.82 18.78
C GLY A 56 16.88 -23.29 19.41
N LYS A 57 17.68 -22.49 18.67
CA LYS A 57 18.87 -21.79 19.22
C LYS A 57 18.45 -20.74 20.26
N GLY A 58 17.44 -19.93 19.95
CA GLY A 58 16.91 -18.92 20.88
C GLY A 58 16.39 -19.55 22.17
N ILE A 59 15.54 -20.56 22.06
CA ILE A 59 15.01 -21.31 23.21
C ILE A 59 16.16 -21.96 24.00
N GLY A 60 17.15 -22.55 23.30
CA GLY A 60 18.34 -23.15 23.94
C GLY A 60 19.20 -22.16 24.73
N SER A 61 19.17 -20.87 24.42
CA SER A 61 19.91 -19.82 25.13
C SER A 61 19.23 -19.34 26.43
N LEU A 62 17.96 -19.68 26.62
CA LEU A 62 17.16 -19.26 27.78
C LEU A 62 17.46 -20.12 29.03
N PRO A 63 17.06 -19.65 30.24
CA PRO A 63 17.10 -20.45 31.46
C PRO A 63 16.39 -21.80 31.31
N GLU A 64 16.93 -22.83 31.95
CA GLU A 64 16.42 -24.22 31.82
C GLU A 64 14.93 -24.38 32.15
N ASN A 65 14.43 -23.61 33.11
CA ASN A 65 13.02 -23.64 33.53
C ASN A 65 12.06 -23.06 32.48
N MET A 66 12.53 -22.20 31.57
CA MET A 66 11.70 -21.57 30.53
C MET A 66 11.63 -22.40 29.24
N ARG A 67 12.68 -23.17 28.93
CA ARG A 67 12.81 -23.90 27.66
C ARG A 67 11.63 -24.82 27.35
N PRO A 68 11.15 -25.68 28.29
CA PRO A 68 10.06 -26.62 28.00
C PRO A 68 8.76 -25.89 27.65
N LEU A 69 8.46 -24.80 28.34
CA LEU A 69 7.24 -24.02 28.09
C LEU A 69 7.31 -23.32 26.76
N LEU A 70 8.41 -22.63 26.45
CA LEU A 70 8.58 -21.98 25.16
C LEU A 70 8.61 -22.97 23.99
N GLN A 71 9.22 -24.13 24.17
CA GLN A 71 9.19 -25.17 23.16
C GLN A 71 7.75 -25.67 22.95
N ASN A 72 6.99 -25.84 24.03
CA ASN A 72 5.58 -26.23 23.93
C ASN A 72 4.74 -25.16 23.22
N ILE A 73 4.91 -23.89 23.57
CA ILE A 73 4.22 -22.77 22.90
C ILE A 73 4.64 -22.66 21.42
N TYR A 74 5.92 -22.88 21.09
CA TYR A 74 6.38 -22.89 19.70
C TYR A 74 5.76 -24.02 18.89
N ASP A 75 5.70 -25.23 19.46
CA ASP A 75 5.14 -26.42 18.80
C ASP A 75 3.60 -26.42 18.79
N ASN A 76 2.98 -25.80 19.79
CA ASN A 76 1.55 -25.65 19.95
C ASN A 76 1.21 -24.29 20.58
N PRO A 77 1.06 -23.27 19.78
CA PRO A 77 0.81 -21.94 20.27
C PRO A 77 -0.42 -21.73 21.17
N ALA A 78 -1.47 -22.53 21.03
CA ALA A 78 -2.60 -22.53 21.98
C ALA A 78 -2.18 -22.84 23.44
N ALA A 79 -0.99 -23.43 23.64
CA ALA A 79 -0.40 -23.61 24.97
C ALA A 79 -0.03 -22.28 25.67
N SER A 80 -0.09 -21.15 24.97
CA SER A 80 0.01 -19.82 25.55
C SER A 80 -1.21 -19.44 26.41
N GLY A 81 -2.34 -20.10 26.20
CA GLY A 81 -3.62 -19.77 26.80
C GLY A 81 -4.45 -18.74 26.06
N ILE A 82 -3.89 -18.09 25.03
CA ILE A 82 -4.59 -17.15 24.16
C ILE A 82 -5.29 -17.93 23.05
N ASN A 83 -6.54 -17.58 22.73
CA ASN A 83 -7.25 -18.12 21.58
C ASN A 83 -6.81 -17.42 20.30
N ILE A 84 -5.86 -17.99 19.65
CA ILE A 84 -5.31 -17.43 18.42
C ILE A 84 -6.15 -17.63 17.18
N ASN A 85 -7.15 -18.51 17.26
CA ASN A 85 -8.11 -18.70 16.16
C ASN A 85 -9.24 -17.67 16.18
N ALA A 86 -9.26 -16.84 17.24
CA ALA A 86 -10.02 -15.61 17.26
C ALA A 86 -9.09 -14.47 16.84
N PRO A 87 -9.57 -13.50 16.02
CA PRO A 87 -8.74 -12.38 15.61
C PRO A 87 -8.35 -11.50 16.81
N MET A 88 -7.15 -10.95 16.75
CA MET A 88 -6.70 -9.87 17.62
C MET A 88 -7.21 -8.55 17.06
N TYR A 89 -7.56 -7.63 17.97
CA TYR A 89 -7.90 -6.25 17.59
C TYR A 89 -6.98 -5.25 18.27
N LEU A 90 -6.66 -4.20 17.53
CA LEU A 90 -5.96 -3.01 18.02
C LEU A 90 -6.82 -1.79 17.68
N ALA A 91 -7.28 -1.05 18.68
CA ALA A 91 -7.96 0.21 18.47
C ALA A 91 -7.05 1.38 18.89
N VAL A 92 -6.98 2.40 18.05
CA VAL A 92 -6.26 3.65 18.28
C VAL A 92 -7.29 4.72 18.64
N ALA A 93 -7.27 5.17 19.87
CA ALA A 93 -8.20 6.19 20.36
C ALA A 93 -7.62 7.61 20.16
N ASN A 94 -6.30 7.76 20.18
CA ASN A 94 -5.62 9.04 20.05
C ASN A 94 -4.21 8.84 19.48
N VAL A 95 -3.68 9.84 18.74
CA VAL A 95 -2.32 9.78 18.16
C VAL A 95 -1.34 10.70 18.88
N ASP A 96 -1.84 11.75 19.55
CA ASP A 96 -1.03 12.68 20.35
C ASP A 96 -1.85 13.25 21.53
N PRO A 97 -1.50 12.84 22.75
CA PRO A 97 -0.63 11.70 23.11
C PRO A 97 -1.21 10.39 22.62
N VAL A 98 -0.35 9.40 22.38
CA VAL A 98 -0.77 8.08 21.90
C VAL A 98 -1.66 7.42 22.94
N SER A 99 -2.80 6.88 22.50
CA SER A 99 -3.67 6.05 23.31
C SER A 99 -4.24 4.92 22.45
N MET A 100 -3.99 3.67 22.87
CA MET A 100 -4.43 2.49 22.14
C MET A 100 -4.80 1.34 23.08
N VAL A 101 -5.68 0.48 22.60
CA VAL A 101 -6.04 -0.77 23.28
C VAL A 101 -5.85 -1.95 22.32
N ILE A 102 -5.19 -3.00 22.82
CA ILE A 102 -5.09 -4.30 22.16
C ILE A 102 -5.95 -5.28 22.94
N THR A 103 -6.74 -6.08 22.24
CA THR A 103 -7.57 -7.10 22.87
C THR A 103 -7.48 -8.43 22.12
N MET A 104 -7.53 -9.51 22.89
CA MET A 104 -7.48 -10.89 22.41
C MET A 104 -8.46 -11.74 23.20
N ASP A 105 -8.98 -12.76 22.54
CA ASP A 105 -9.78 -13.81 23.18
C ASP A 105 -8.91 -14.74 24.03
N MET A 106 -9.41 -15.18 25.18
CA MET A 106 -8.71 -16.09 26.08
C MET A 106 -9.30 -17.50 25.96
N ASP A 107 -8.46 -18.50 25.72
CA ASP A 107 -8.87 -19.91 25.65
C ASP A 107 -8.62 -20.63 26.99
N ASN A 108 -7.50 -20.33 27.63
CA ASN A 108 -7.11 -20.99 28.89
C ASN A 108 -6.30 -20.07 29.81
N MET A 109 -7.00 -19.44 30.74
CA MET A 109 -6.42 -18.51 31.71
C MET A 109 -5.29 -19.13 32.55
N GLU A 110 -5.42 -20.40 32.96
CA GLU A 110 -4.39 -21.10 33.77
C GLU A 110 -3.09 -21.29 32.95
N ALA A 111 -3.22 -21.66 31.68
CA ALA A 111 -2.06 -21.79 30.80
C ALA A 111 -1.39 -20.45 30.58
N PHE A 112 -2.16 -19.35 30.38
CA PHE A 112 -1.65 -18.00 30.25
C PHE A 112 -0.91 -17.54 31.51
N GLU A 113 -1.46 -17.78 32.72
CA GLU A 113 -0.81 -17.44 33.97
C GLU A 113 0.50 -18.22 34.16
N ASN A 114 0.51 -19.50 33.83
CA ASN A 114 1.73 -20.30 33.92
C ASN A 114 2.82 -19.76 32.95
N ALA A 115 2.44 -19.36 31.75
CA ALA A 115 3.34 -18.73 30.82
C ALA A 115 3.86 -17.39 31.36
N LEU A 116 2.96 -16.54 31.84
CA LEU A 116 3.29 -15.23 32.39
C LEU A 116 4.28 -15.33 33.57
N LEU A 117 4.00 -16.17 34.54
CA LEU A 117 4.85 -16.38 35.73
C LEU A 117 6.21 -16.99 35.37
N THR A 118 6.23 -17.90 34.37
CA THR A 118 7.48 -18.52 33.93
C THR A 118 8.38 -17.51 33.24
N PHE A 119 7.82 -16.64 32.36
CA PHE A 119 8.58 -15.59 31.64
C PHE A 119 8.97 -14.43 32.55
N GLY A 120 8.15 -14.11 33.53
CA GLY A 120 8.43 -13.08 34.52
C GLY A 120 9.45 -13.48 35.57
N MET A 121 9.97 -14.73 35.50
CA MET A 121 10.93 -15.26 36.48
C MET A 121 10.46 -15.11 37.96
N GLY A 122 9.13 -15.03 38.16
CA GLY A 122 8.54 -14.82 39.48
C GLY A 122 8.56 -13.37 39.99
N GLU A 123 8.98 -12.42 39.14
CA GLU A 123 9.01 -10.98 39.46
C GLU A 123 7.73 -10.24 39.04
N ILE A 124 6.82 -10.92 38.32
CA ILE A 124 5.55 -10.34 37.91
C ILE A 124 4.55 -10.46 39.04
N GLU A 125 4.04 -9.33 39.49
CA GLU A 125 2.94 -9.27 40.45
C GLU A 125 1.61 -9.24 39.71
N VAL A 126 0.64 -10.04 40.14
CA VAL A 126 -0.72 -10.06 39.63
C VAL A 126 -1.67 -9.76 40.78
N ILE A 127 -2.51 -8.77 40.62
CA ILE A 127 -3.52 -8.36 41.60
C ILE A 127 -4.92 -8.60 41.03
N GLU A 128 -5.86 -9.00 41.85
CA GLU A 128 -7.27 -9.15 41.46
C GLU A 128 -8.04 -7.88 41.81
N GLN A 129 -8.67 -7.27 40.81
CA GLN A 129 -9.46 -6.07 40.96
C GLN A 129 -10.63 -6.12 39.99
N ASP A 130 -11.85 -5.79 40.46
CA ASP A 130 -13.08 -5.67 39.66
C ASP A 130 -13.39 -6.92 38.79
N GLY A 131 -13.02 -8.12 39.30
CA GLY A 131 -13.25 -9.40 38.65
C GLY A 131 -12.26 -9.73 37.53
N MET A 132 -11.22 -8.94 37.35
CA MET A 132 -10.10 -9.18 36.42
C MET A 132 -8.78 -9.31 37.21
N LYS A 133 -7.82 -9.97 36.58
CA LYS A 133 -6.44 -10.06 37.07
C LYS A 133 -5.59 -9.02 36.32
N HIS A 134 -4.99 -8.10 37.07
CA HIS A 134 -4.15 -7.04 36.59
C HIS A 134 -2.67 -7.39 36.76
N ILE A 135 -1.89 -7.23 35.71
CA ILE A 135 -0.44 -7.39 35.73
C ILE A 135 0.17 -6.04 36.15
N VAL A 136 0.93 -6.04 37.25
CA VAL A 136 1.67 -4.84 37.67
C VAL A 136 2.89 -4.67 36.80
N THR A 137 2.85 -3.69 35.91
CA THR A 137 3.93 -3.43 34.93
C THR A 137 5.04 -2.55 35.50
N GLY A 138 4.77 -1.80 36.56
CA GLY A 138 5.68 -0.79 37.12
C GLY A 138 5.79 0.49 36.29
N GLU A 139 5.04 0.59 35.18
CA GLU A 139 4.97 1.74 34.27
C GLU A 139 3.53 2.24 34.21
N ASP A 140 3.32 3.54 34.39
CA ASP A 140 1.98 4.14 34.37
C ASP A 140 1.39 4.24 32.96
N GLU A 141 2.23 4.10 31.93
CA GLU A 141 1.87 4.22 30.50
C GLU A 141 1.35 2.90 29.91
N VAL A 142 1.51 1.78 30.61
CA VAL A 142 1.08 0.46 30.14
C VAL A 142 0.30 -0.26 31.21
N ALA A 143 -0.95 -0.59 30.94
CA ALA A 143 -1.77 -1.44 31.79
C ALA A 143 -2.15 -2.73 31.07
N CYS A 144 -2.17 -3.84 31.80
CA CYS A 144 -2.55 -5.14 31.27
C CYS A 144 -3.48 -5.86 32.26
N ALA A 145 -4.60 -6.35 31.76
CA ALA A 145 -5.53 -7.14 32.56
C ALA A 145 -6.14 -8.28 31.75
N TYR A 146 -6.57 -9.33 32.42
CA TYR A 146 -7.17 -10.50 31.79
C TYR A 146 -8.19 -11.19 32.72
N ASP A 147 -9.11 -11.91 32.11
CA ASP A 147 -10.04 -12.82 32.74
C ASP A 147 -10.16 -14.14 31.94
N SER A 148 -11.20 -14.92 32.15
CA SER A 148 -11.43 -16.17 31.40
C SER A 148 -11.78 -15.97 29.95
N ASP A 149 -12.20 -14.77 29.55
CA ASP A 149 -12.78 -14.47 28.24
C ASP A 149 -11.94 -13.51 27.41
N LYS A 150 -11.01 -12.76 28.03
CA LYS A 150 -10.25 -11.73 27.32
C LYS A 150 -8.93 -11.37 27.99
N LEU A 151 -8.00 -10.92 27.14
CA LEU A 151 -6.78 -10.19 27.51
C LEU A 151 -6.89 -8.77 26.94
N ILE A 152 -6.62 -7.77 27.77
CA ILE A 152 -6.62 -6.36 27.41
C ILE A 152 -5.25 -5.78 27.73
N VAL A 153 -4.66 -5.06 26.77
CA VAL A 153 -3.44 -4.28 26.95
C VAL A 153 -3.75 -2.85 26.53
N VAL A 154 -3.60 -1.92 27.44
CA VAL A 154 -3.76 -0.49 27.21
C VAL A 154 -2.39 0.17 27.19
N VAL A 155 -2.13 1.00 26.19
CA VAL A 155 -0.96 1.89 26.13
C VAL A 155 -1.49 3.32 26.02
N ASP A 156 -1.09 4.16 26.97
CA ASP A 156 -1.46 5.58 26.96
C ASP A 156 -0.27 6.40 27.49
N ASP A 157 0.21 7.34 26.73
CA ASP A 157 1.39 8.17 27.07
C ASP A 157 1.20 9.04 28.33
N ARG A 158 -0.03 9.16 28.82
CA ARG A 158 -0.35 9.88 30.05
C ARG A 158 -0.59 8.95 31.24
N TYR A 159 -1.55 8.06 31.08
CA TYR A 159 -1.93 7.09 32.11
C TYR A 159 -2.81 6.00 31.52
N ALA A 160 -2.32 4.79 31.53
CA ALA A 160 -3.06 3.63 31.03
C ALA A 160 -4.06 3.14 32.10
N ASP A 161 -5.36 3.20 31.77
CA ASP A 161 -6.44 2.76 32.64
C ASP A 161 -7.34 1.72 31.95
N ILE A 162 -7.35 0.51 32.50
CA ILE A 162 -8.18 -0.60 32.04
C ILE A 162 -9.68 -0.30 32.20
N ALA A 163 -10.08 0.42 33.26
CA ALA A 163 -11.48 0.70 33.53
C ALA A 163 -12.12 1.51 32.39
N THR A 164 -11.36 2.41 31.76
CA THR A 164 -11.80 3.18 30.60
C THR A 164 -12.40 2.29 29.49
N TYR A 165 -11.89 1.06 29.31
CA TYR A 165 -12.29 0.15 28.25
C TYR A 165 -13.23 -0.96 28.72
N THR A 166 -13.16 -1.37 29.98
CA THR A 166 -14.02 -2.43 30.54
C THR A 166 -15.39 -1.95 30.97
N GLU A 167 -15.56 -0.66 31.20
CA GLU A 167 -16.83 -0.01 31.58
C GLU A 167 -17.65 0.50 30.39
N LEU A 168 -17.19 0.30 29.15
CA LEU A 168 -17.94 0.68 27.95
C LEU A 168 -19.32 -0.01 27.93
N ALA A 169 -20.36 0.73 27.53
CA ALA A 169 -21.73 0.23 27.49
C ALA A 169 -22.50 0.78 26.27
N GLY A 170 -23.35 -0.05 25.71
CA GLY A 170 -24.28 0.35 24.64
C GLY A 170 -23.58 0.91 23.43
N ASP A 171 -23.89 2.17 23.09
CA ASP A 171 -23.38 2.83 21.89
C ASP A 171 -21.91 3.24 22.01
N ASP A 172 -21.31 3.19 23.19
CA ASP A 172 -19.88 3.53 23.38
C ASP A 172 -18.95 2.39 22.89
N MET A 173 -19.51 1.23 22.52
CA MET A 173 -18.77 0.08 21.99
C MET A 173 -18.70 0.12 20.47
N ALA A 174 -17.51 -0.02 19.90
CA ALA A 174 -17.31 -0.07 18.44
C ALA A 174 -18.10 -1.18 17.74
N VAL A 175 -18.34 -2.31 18.41
CA VAL A 175 -19.13 -3.43 17.86
C VAL A 175 -20.59 -3.06 17.56
N ASN A 176 -21.10 -1.99 18.14
CA ASN A 176 -22.45 -1.47 17.91
C ASN A 176 -22.46 -0.31 16.89
N ASP A 177 -21.29 0.15 16.45
CA ASP A 177 -21.18 1.25 15.48
C ASP A 177 -21.06 0.71 14.05
N LYS A 178 -21.96 1.20 13.18
CA LYS A 178 -22.01 0.81 11.76
C LYS A 178 -20.71 1.06 11.00
N ARG A 179 -19.87 2.00 11.44
CA ARG A 179 -18.58 2.27 10.80
C ARG A 179 -17.68 1.04 10.83
N PHE A 180 -17.79 0.23 11.89
CA PHE A 180 -16.93 -0.94 12.12
C PHE A 180 -17.63 -2.28 11.82
N GLU A 181 -18.90 -2.29 11.41
CA GLU A 181 -19.68 -3.52 11.16
C GLU A 181 -18.92 -4.51 10.25
N LYS A 182 -18.39 -4.04 9.13
CA LYS A 182 -17.65 -4.90 8.18
C LYS A 182 -16.37 -5.49 8.75
N LEU A 183 -15.73 -4.79 9.70
CA LEU A 183 -14.54 -5.28 10.37
C LEU A 183 -14.85 -6.51 11.22
N PHE A 184 -15.98 -6.49 11.92
CA PHE A 184 -16.37 -7.58 12.81
C PHE A 184 -17.03 -8.75 12.08
N GLU A 185 -17.78 -8.49 11.01
CA GLU A 185 -18.46 -9.51 10.21
C GLU A 185 -17.57 -10.14 9.14
N GLY A 186 -16.53 -9.43 8.67
CA GLY A 186 -15.64 -9.89 7.60
C GLY A 186 -14.75 -11.07 8.03
N ASP A 187 -14.44 -11.95 7.08
CA ASP A 187 -13.54 -13.11 7.24
C ASP A 187 -12.15 -12.86 6.62
N ASP A 188 -11.72 -11.60 6.59
CA ASP A 188 -10.43 -11.19 6.04
C ASP A 188 -9.28 -11.57 6.98
N ASP A 189 -8.12 -11.91 6.42
CA ASP A 189 -6.90 -12.26 7.17
C ASP A 189 -6.39 -11.07 7.97
N GLN A 190 -6.46 -9.89 7.35
CA GLN A 190 -6.23 -8.60 7.98
C GLN A 190 -7.27 -7.61 7.48
N ALA A 191 -7.80 -6.79 8.39
CA ALA A 191 -8.68 -5.69 8.02
C ALA A 191 -8.44 -4.49 8.93
N ALA A 192 -8.74 -3.30 8.44
CA ALA A 192 -8.67 -2.07 9.22
C ALA A 192 -9.78 -1.10 8.80
N VAL A 193 -10.27 -0.37 9.76
CA VAL A 193 -11.19 0.75 9.55
C VAL A 193 -10.56 2.01 10.13
N TYR A 194 -10.59 3.10 9.37
CA TYR A 194 -10.07 4.41 9.77
C TYR A 194 -11.19 5.45 9.63
N ASP A 195 -11.51 6.16 10.69
CA ASP A 195 -12.33 7.38 10.61
C ASP A 195 -11.45 8.53 10.13
N LEU A 196 -11.41 8.77 8.81
CA LEU A 196 -10.54 9.79 8.21
C LEU A 196 -10.88 11.19 8.70
N GLY A 197 -12.16 11.45 9.00
CA GLY A 197 -12.60 12.75 9.52
C GLY A 197 -12.13 13.00 10.95
N ALA A 198 -12.18 11.99 11.81
CA ALA A 198 -11.68 12.07 13.19
C ALA A 198 -10.15 12.11 13.20
N PHE A 199 -9.50 11.26 12.41
CA PHE A 199 -8.04 11.22 12.28
C PHE A 199 -7.47 12.57 11.79
N GLY A 200 -8.07 13.15 10.74
CA GLY A 200 -7.66 14.45 10.22
C GLY A 200 -7.78 15.57 11.25
N LYS A 201 -8.87 15.59 12.04
CA LYS A 201 -9.02 16.56 13.13
C LYS A 201 -7.93 16.42 14.19
N GLU A 202 -7.55 15.18 14.49
CA GLU A 202 -6.51 14.89 15.46
C GLU A 202 -5.14 15.37 14.97
N LEU A 203 -4.81 15.16 13.70
CA LEU A 203 -3.59 15.67 13.07
C LEU A 203 -3.50 17.20 13.10
N VAL A 204 -4.63 17.89 12.87
CA VAL A 204 -4.68 19.36 13.00
C VAL A 204 -4.49 19.78 14.46
N ARG A 205 -5.09 19.07 15.42
CA ARG A 205 -4.98 19.35 16.86
C ARG A 205 -3.56 19.16 17.38
N SER A 206 -2.85 18.13 16.92
CA SER A 206 -1.46 17.85 17.30
C SER A 206 -0.45 18.82 16.68
N GLY A 207 -0.86 19.60 15.66
CA GLY A 207 0.02 20.50 14.93
C GLY A 207 0.90 19.80 13.89
N GLU A 208 0.62 18.53 13.58
CA GLU A 208 1.31 17.77 12.55
C GLU A 208 0.94 18.20 11.12
N VAL A 209 -0.16 18.93 10.97
CA VAL A 209 -0.64 19.45 9.69
C VAL A 209 -0.53 20.97 9.66
N GLU A 210 0.12 21.47 8.61
CA GLU A 210 0.22 22.92 8.39
C GLU A 210 -1.18 23.53 8.13
N PRO A 211 -1.45 24.77 8.58
CA PRO A 211 -2.78 25.41 8.50
C PRO A 211 -3.36 25.46 7.09
N GLU A 212 -2.53 25.49 6.06
CA GLU A 212 -2.95 25.49 4.65
C GLU A 212 -3.66 24.19 4.22
N PHE A 213 -3.41 23.05 4.89
CA PHE A 213 -4.07 21.78 4.61
C PHE A 213 -5.39 21.57 5.37
N GLU A 214 -5.73 22.45 6.36
CA GLU A 214 -6.99 22.32 7.08
C GLU A 214 -8.25 22.26 6.21
N PRO A 215 -8.39 23.03 5.11
CA PRO A 215 -9.55 22.92 4.23
C PRO A 215 -9.74 21.51 3.65
N TYR A 216 -8.65 20.85 3.27
CA TYR A 216 -8.68 19.48 2.72
C TYR A 216 -9.02 18.46 3.81
N ILE A 217 -8.52 18.64 5.03
CA ILE A 217 -8.90 17.81 6.18
C ILE A 217 -10.42 17.91 6.46
N LYS A 218 -10.99 19.10 6.34
CA LYS A 218 -12.44 19.30 6.54
C LYS A 218 -13.29 18.54 5.51
N MET A 219 -12.76 18.26 4.31
CA MET A 219 -13.44 17.46 3.29
C MET A 219 -13.52 15.98 3.67
N LEU A 220 -12.65 15.50 4.56
CA LEU A 220 -12.66 14.12 5.05
C LEU A 220 -13.74 13.85 6.11
N LYS A 221 -14.50 14.88 6.52
CA LYS A 221 -15.55 14.74 7.53
C LYS A 221 -16.61 13.74 7.07
N GLY A 222 -16.82 12.71 7.89
CA GLY A 222 -17.78 11.64 7.59
C GLY A 222 -17.26 10.60 6.58
N CYS A 223 -15.96 10.66 6.23
CA CYS A 223 -15.30 9.65 5.42
C CYS A 223 -14.71 8.56 6.32
N VAL A 224 -15.01 7.32 6.02
CA VAL A 224 -14.50 6.14 6.72
C VAL A 224 -13.83 5.24 5.69
N MET A 225 -12.54 4.96 5.89
CA MET A 225 -11.79 4.07 5.02
C MET A 225 -11.79 2.65 5.61
N TYR A 226 -12.15 1.70 4.79
CA TYR A 226 -11.99 0.27 5.06
C TYR A 226 -10.87 -0.29 4.19
N SER A 227 -9.99 -1.09 4.78
CA SER A 227 -8.93 -1.82 4.09
C SER A 227 -8.95 -3.27 4.53
N ALA A 228 -8.89 -4.20 3.58
CA ALA A 228 -8.78 -5.63 3.87
C ALA A 228 -7.73 -6.27 2.97
N ALA A 229 -6.96 -7.20 3.53
CA ALA A 229 -5.96 -7.97 2.82
C ALA A 229 -6.16 -9.46 3.07
N ASN A 230 -6.03 -10.25 1.99
CA ASN A 230 -6.19 -11.70 2.01
C ASN A 230 -5.05 -12.36 1.22
N PHE A 231 -4.59 -13.50 1.71
CA PHE A 231 -3.53 -14.31 1.12
C PHE A 231 -4.09 -15.61 0.56
N GLU A 232 -4.22 -15.67 -0.74
CA GLU A 232 -4.82 -16.78 -1.45
C GLU A 232 -3.77 -17.66 -2.16
N LYS A 233 -4.19 -18.78 -2.72
CA LYS A 233 -3.31 -19.61 -3.56
C LYS A 233 -2.91 -18.83 -4.80
N GLY A 234 -1.60 -18.58 -4.95
CA GLY A 234 -1.02 -17.92 -6.11
C GLY A 234 -1.12 -16.40 -6.11
N TYR A 235 -1.82 -15.77 -5.16
CA TYR A 235 -1.89 -14.30 -5.09
C TYR A 235 -2.23 -13.77 -3.70
N ALA A 236 -1.76 -12.57 -3.42
CA ALA A 236 -2.26 -11.72 -2.32
C ALA A 236 -3.13 -10.61 -2.92
N CYS A 237 -4.21 -10.25 -2.24
CA CYS A 237 -5.05 -9.13 -2.65
C CYS A 237 -5.31 -8.16 -1.50
N GLN A 238 -5.50 -6.89 -1.85
CA GLN A 238 -5.93 -5.86 -0.94
C GLN A 238 -7.08 -5.08 -1.55
N ASN A 239 -8.14 -4.93 -0.79
CA ASN A 239 -9.29 -4.12 -1.13
C ASN A 239 -9.35 -2.91 -0.20
N VAL A 240 -9.45 -1.73 -0.77
CA VAL A 240 -9.63 -0.49 0.00
C VAL A 240 -10.80 0.26 -0.60
N TYR A 241 -11.66 0.77 0.27
CA TYR A 241 -12.68 1.72 -0.15
C TYR A 241 -12.93 2.76 0.95
N VAL A 242 -13.35 3.94 0.53
CA VAL A 242 -13.75 5.02 1.42
C VAL A 242 -15.26 5.17 1.34
N ASP A 243 -15.93 4.88 2.45
CA ASP A 243 -17.34 5.29 2.61
C ASP A 243 -17.38 6.78 2.93
N MET A 244 -18.22 7.51 2.21
CA MET A 244 -18.27 8.97 2.26
C MET A 244 -19.70 9.46 2.08
N PRO A 245 -19.99 10.72 2.44
CA PRO A 245 -21.28 11.34 2.15
C PRO A 245 -21.67 11.22 0.67
N GLU A 246 -22.95 10.94 0.40
CA GLU A 246 -23.45 10.67 -0.96
C GLU A 246 -23.14 11.82 -1.93
N GLU A 247 -23.24 13.07 -1.48
CA GLU A 247 -22.90 14.25 -2.29
C GLU A 247 -21.43 14.22 -2.76
N SER A 248 -20.51 13.82 -1.89
CA SER A 248 -19.08 13.69 -2.22
C SER A 248 -18.85 12.56 -3.22
N ARG A 249 -19.52 11.42 -3.02
CA ARG A 249 -19.44 10.27 -3.93
C ARG A 249 -19.96 10.63 -5.33
N GLU A 250 -21.14 11.26 -5.42
CA GLU A 250 -21.69 11.70 -6.70
C GLU A 250 -20.80 12.72 -7.42
N ALA A 251 -20.09 13.57 -6.68
CA ALA A 251 -19.13 14.51 -7.26
C ALA A 251 -17.92 13.78 -7.86
N LEU A 252 -17.37 12.79 -7.14
CA LEU A 252 -16.24 11.99 -7.60
C LEU A 252 -16.62 11.07 -8.76
N ASP A 253 -17.81 10.45 -8.73
CA ASP A 253 -18.29 9.58 -9.82
C ASP A 253 -18.39 10.30 -11.16
N LYS A 254 -18.56 11.63 -11.15
CA LYS A 254 -18.56 12.45 -12.39
C LYS A 254 -17.15 12.68 -12.95
N LEU A 255 -16.10 12.59 -12.10
CA LEU A 255 -14.72 12.87 -12.51
C LEU A 255 -14.05 11.70 -13.23
N MET A 256 -14.55 10.47 -13.06
CA MET A 256 -13.99 9.30 -13.75
C MET A 256 -15.03 8.61 -14.63
N LYS A 257 -14.54 8.14 -15.78
CA LYS A 257 -15.32 7.35 -16.73
C LYS A 257 -14.57 6.06 -17.07
N LYS A 258 -15.31 5.06 -17.55
CA LYS A 258 -14.68 3.83 -18.04
C LYS A 258 -13.80 4.12 -19.25
N PRO A 259 -12.52 3.68 -19.27
CA PRO A 259 -11.62 3.86 -20.41
C PRO A 259 -12.13 3.15 -21.66
N THR A 260 -11.89 3.76 -22.82
CA THR A 260 -12.21 3.17 -24.13
C THR A 260 -11.09 2.31 -24.68
N ARG A 261 -9.88 2.43 -24.11
CA ARG A 261 -8.63 1.75 -24.53
C ARG A 261 -8.18 2.14 -25.93
N ARG A 262 -8.57 3.30 -26.41
CA ARG A 262 -8.21 3.76 -27.75
C ARG A 262 -6.71 4.01 -27.92
N HIS A 263 -6.00 4.28 -26.80
CA HIS A 263 -4.57 4.49 -26.80
C HIS A 263 -3.75 3.20 -26.86
N PHE A 264 -4.37 2.04 -26.69
CA PHE A 264 -3.64 0.76 -26.66
C PHE A 264 -2.99 0.40 -27.99
N GLY A 265 -3.43 1.02 -29.09
CA GLY A 265 -2.76 0.92 -30.39
C GLY A 265 -1.36 1.56 -30.42
N TYR A 266 -1.05 2.44 -29.46
CA TYR A 266 0.24 3.12 -29.36
C TYR A 266 1.20 2.47 -28.33
N ILE A 267 0.76 1.43 -27.62
CA ILE A 267 1.56 0.81 -26.56
C ILE A 267 2.42 -0.32 -27.13
N PRO A 268 3.75 -0.34 -26.85
CA PRO A 268 4.63 -1.42 -27.27
C PRO A 268 4.22 -2.78 -26.72
N ALA A 269 4.32 -3.84 -27.53
CA ALA A 269 3.92 -5.19 -27.14
C ALA A 269 4.77 -5.79 -26.01
N ASN A 270 5.96 -5.26 -25.76
CA ASN A 270 6.87 -5.67 -24.69
C ASN A 270 6.75 -4.81 -23.42
N SER A 271 5.73 -3.95 -23.32
CA SER A 271 5.50 -3.17 -22.10
C SER A 271 5.28 -4.08 -20.92
N PHE A 272 6.03 -3.84 -19.84
CA PHE A 272 5.88 -4.55 -18.58
C PHE A 272 4.95 -3.82 -17.60
N ALA A 273 4.77 -2.50 -17.74
CA ALA A 273 3.83 -1.72 -16.96
C ALA A 273 2.92 -0.91 -17.87
N VAL A 274 1.63 -0.91 -17.58
CA VAL A 274 0.61 -0.15 -18.31
C VAL A 274 -0.36 0.45 -17.31
N PHE A 275 -0.50 1.78 -17.36
CA PHE A 275 -1.50 2.54 -16.63
C PHE A 275 -2.55 3.06 -17.60
N ASN A 276 -3.82 3.02 -17.21
CA ASN A 276 -4.90 3.59 -18.01
C ASN A 276 -6.03 4.08 -17.11
N CYS A 277 -6.53 5.29 -17.37
CA CYS A 277 -7.74 5.83 -16.76
C CYS A 277 -8.44 6.79 -17.71
N ASN A 278 -9.68 7.15 -17.38
CA ASN A 278 -10.43 8.15 -18.14
C ASN A 278 -11.03 9.17 -17.16
N LEU A 279 -10.65 10.44 -17.31
CA LEU A 279 -11.03 11.52 -16.42
C LEU A 279 -11.98 12.51 -17.16
N ASP A 280 -13.09 12.86 -16.52
CA ASP A 280 -13.94 13.96 -16.94
C ASP A 280 -13.64 15.22 -16.13
N LEU A 281 -12.59 15.91 -16.52
CA LEU A 281 -12.14 17.12 -15.86
C LEU A 281 -13.09 18.31 -16.03
N THR A 282 -14.11 18.21 -16.90
CA THR A 282 -15.14 19.26 -17.04
C THR A 282 -16.00 19.37 -15.77
N SER A 283 -16.03 18.32 -14.96
CA SER A 283 -16.72 18.30 -13.67
C SER A 283 -15.89 18.84 -12.51
N ALA A 284 -14.64 19.25 -12.76
CA ALA A 284 -13.71 19.77 -11.76
C ALA A 284 -13.84 21.29 -11.52
N ASP A 285 -14.83 21.96 -12.07
CA ASP A 285 -15.04 23.42 -11.93
C ASP A 285 -15.00 23.88 -10.48
N LYS A 286 -15.52 23.08 -9.54
CA LYS A 286 -15.48 23.39 -8.12
C LYS A 286 -14.06 23.47 -7.53
N LEU A 287 -13.10 22.75 -8.11
CA LEU A 287 -11.70 22.83 -7.69
C LEU A 287 -11.10 24.21 -8.01
N LEU A 288 -11.55 24.83 -9.12
CA LEU A 288 -11.11 26.15 -9.52
C LEU A 288 -11.65 27.27 -8.61
N GLU A 289 -12.66 26.98 -7.79
CA GLU A 289 -13.24 27.93 -6.85
C GLU A 289 -12.43 28.05 -5.54
N SER A 290 -11.50 27.10 -5.26
CA SER A 290 -10.65 27.15 -4.08
C SER A 290 -9.69 28.35 -4.14
N ALA A 291 -9.40 28.94 -2.97
CA ALA A 291 -8.52 30.11 -2.89
C ALA A 291 -7.10 29.78 -3.39
N ASP A 292 -6.59 28.62 -3.02
CA ASP A 292 -5.22 28.18 -3.35
C ASP A 292 -5.04 27.94 -4.86
N VAL A 293 -6.06 27.35 -5.52
CA VAL A 293 -6.04 27.16 -6.98
C VAL A 293 -6.13 28.50 -7.69
N LYS A 294 -6.92 29.46 -7.19
CA LYS A 294 -6.99 30.81 -7.76
C LYS A 294 -5.67 31.55 -7.64
N GLU A 295 -5.03 31.50 -6.49
CA GLU A 295 -3.71 32.08 -6.27
C GLU A 295 -2.67 31.47 -7.21
N MET A 296 -2.63 30.15 -7.34
CA MET A 296 -1.74 29.45 -8.26
C MET A 296 -2.00 29.84 -9.74
N LEU A 297 -3.26 29.98 -10.14
CA LEU A 297 -3.62 30.43 -11.49
C LEU A 297 -3.18 31.87 -11.74
N GLU A 298 -3.40 32.78 -10.79
CA GLU A 298 -2.99 34.18 -10.87
C GLU A 298 -1.47 34.33 -10.95
N GLU A 299 -0.71 33.59 -10.14
CA GLU A 299 0.76 33.58 -10.16
C GLU A 299 1.31 33.14 -11.52
N ASN A 300 0.63 32.21 -12.19
CA ASN A 300 1.01 31.73 -13.52
C ASN A 300 0.35 32.52 -14.66
N GLY A 301 -0.40 33.58 -14.38
CA GLY A 301 -1.06 34.41 -15.39
C GLY A 301 -2.19 33.68 -16.15
N ILE A 302 -2.76 32.62 -15.55
CA ILE A 302 -3.84 31.82 -16.14
C ILE A 302 -5.17 32.33 -15.61
N THR A 303 -6.08 32.72 -16.50
CA THR A 303 -7.43 33.13 -16.10
C THR A 303 -8.29 31.90 -15.78
N GLU A 304 -9.33 32.05 -14.94
CA GLU A 304 -10.26 30.96 -14.63
C GLU A 304 -10.92 30.39 -15.89
N ASP A 305 -11.28 31.22 -16.85
CA ASP A 305 -11.85 30.77 -18.13
C ASP A 305 -10.85 29.94 -18.93
N THR A 306 -9.58 30.35 -18.97
CA THR A 306 -8.51 29.57 -19.61
C THR A 306 -8.30 28.23 -18.90
N ALA A 307 -8.32 28.22 -17.57
CA ALA A 307 -8.22 26.98 -16.80
C ALA A 307 -9.37 26.00 -17.11
N LYS A 308 -10.60 26.50 -17.21
CA LYS A 308 -11.77 25.69 -17.63
C LYS A 308 -11.61 25.11 -19.04
N GLU A 309 -11.08 25.90 -19.97
CA GLU A 309 -10.81 25.42 -21.33
C GLU A 309 -9.73 24.33 -21.32
N ILE A 310 -8.65 24.49 -20.53
CA ILE A 310 -7.61 23.47 -20.35
C ILE A 310 -8.19 22.17 -19.80
N LEU A 311 -8.97 22.25 -18.70
CA LEU A 311 -9.59 21.07 -18.10
C LEU A 311 -10.52 20.35 -19.09
N LYS A 312 -11.30 21.11 -19.84
CA LYS A 312 -12.16 20.57 -20.88
C LYS A 312 -11.36 19.89 -22.01
N ALA A 313 -10.28 20.52 -22.44
CA ALA A 313 -9.43 19.99 -23.51
C ALA A 313 -8.72 18.70 -23.10
N LEU A 314 -8.30 18.61 -21.84
CA LEU A 314 -7.63 17.45 -21.26
C LEU A 314 -8.58 16.38 -20.70
N SER A 315 -9.91 16.60 -20.78
CA SER A 315 -10.87 15.56 -20.40
C SER A 315 -10.83 14.39 -21.37
N GLY A 316 -10.63 13.17 -20.84
CA GLY A 316 -10.57 11.97 -21.65
C GLY A 316 -9.67 10.88 -21.10
N GLU A 317 -9.13 10.07 -21.97
CA GLU A 317 -8.32 8.91 -21.63
C GLU A 317 -6.85 9.28 -21.44
N TYR A 318 -6.25 8.76 -20.38
CA TYR A 318 -4.84 8.87 -20.01
C TYR A 318 -4.23 7.48 -20.01
N THR A 319 -3.13 7.32 -20.69
CA THR A 319 -2.42 6.04 -20.77
C THR A 319 -0.93 6.28 -20.65
N ALA A 320 -0.29 5.49 -19.77
CA ALA A 320 1.16 5.44 -19.67
C ALA A 320 1.63 3.99 -19.80
N ALA A 321 2.80 3.79 -20.37
CA ALA A 321 3.40 2.47 -20.47
C ALA A 321 4.91 2.56 -20.29
N SER A 322 5.51 1.47 -19.75
CA SER A 322 6.96 1.35 -19.60
C SER A 322 7.41 -0.03 -20.06
N TRP A 323 8.60 -0.07 -20.67
CA TRP A 323 9.24 -1.30 -21.13
C TRP A 323 10.76 -1.20 -20.97
N VAL A 324 11.42 -2.36 -21.02
CA VAL A 324 12.88 -2.42 -21.10
C VAL A 324 13.27 -2.40 -22.58
N ASP A 325 14.16 -1.49 -22.98
CA ASP A 325 14.66 -1.41 -24.35
C ASP A 325 15.93 -2.25 -24.51
N GLY A 326 15.83 -3.32 -25.30
CA GLY A 326 16.87 -4.31 -25.42
C GLY A 326 16.98 -5.24 -24.20
N ASP A 327 18.22 -5.64 -23.90
CA ASP A 327 18.54 -6.59 -22.83
C ASP A 327 19.10 -5.89 -21.56
N ASP A 328 19.03 -4.57 -21.49
CA ASP A 328 19.61 -3.76 -20.41
C ASP A 328 18.52 -3.24 -19.46
N VAL A 329 18.51 -3.74 -18.22
CA VAL A 329 17.55 -3.33 -17.18
C VAL A 329 17.68 -1.85 -16.78
N GLU A 330 18.83 -1.22 -17.05
CA GLU A 330 19.03 0.20 -16.78
C GLU A 330 18.38 1.08 -17.88
N ASN A 331 18.05 0.48 -19.03
CA ASN A 331 17.43 1.18 -20.16
C ASN A 331 15.89 1.03 -20.15
N ILE A 332 15.26 1.53 -19.08
CA ILE A 332 13.82 1.60 -18.99
C ILE A 332 13.31 2.78 -19.80
N GLN A 333 12.46 2.49 -20.75
CA GLN A 333 11.75 3.47 -21.56
C GLN A 333 10.31 3.65 -21.06
N GLY A 334 9.73 4.80 -21.33
CA GLY A 334 8.36 5.11 -20.98
C GLY A 334 7.67 5.98 -22.04
N MET A 335 6.36 5.91 -22.06
CA MET A 335 5.52 6.77 -22.89
C MET A 335 4.30 7.23 -22.12
N VAL A 336 3.75 8.35 -22.54
CA VAL A 336 2.46 8.88 -22.06
C VAL A 336 1.63 9.30 -23.26
N VAL A 337 0.34 8.97 -23.23
CA VAL A 337 -0.67 9.41 -24.22
C VAL A 337 -1.85 9.98 -23.46
N VAL A 338 -2.25 11.18 -23.80
CA VAL A 338 -3.34 11.92 -23.15
C VAL A 338 -4.29 12.46 -24.19
N ASP A 339 -5.59 12.29 -23.99
CA ASP A 339 -6.59 12.97 -24.79
C ASP A 339 -6.45 14.48 -24.68
N CYS A 340 -6.44 15.16 -25.81
CA CYS A 340 -6.45 16.60 -25.88
C CYS A 340 -7.26 17.05 -27.08
N ASN A 341 -8.44 17.62 -26.83
CA ASN A 341 -9.37 18.00 -27.89
C ASN A 341 -9.13 19.42 -28.41
N ASP A 342 -8.17 20.15 -27.84
CA ASP A 342 -7.83 21.51 -28.25
C ASP A 342 -6.33 21.66 -28.51
N ARG A 343 -6.00 22.06 -29.73
CA ARG A 343 -4.63 22.31 -30.18
C ARG A 343 -3.94 23.43 -29.37
N LEU A 344 -4.69 24.44 -28.93
CA LEU A 344 -4.12 25.57 -28.17
C LEU A 344 -3.54 25.10 -26.85
N VAL A 345 -4.17 24.10 -26.19
CA VAL A 345 -3.67 23.51 -24.95
C VAL A 345 -2.33 22.80 -25.19
N PHE A 346 -2.18 22.12 -26.31
CA PHE A 346 -0.87 21.58 -26.71
C PHE A 346 0.18 22.66 -26.86
N ASP A 347 -0.14 23.78 -27.54
CA ASP A 347 0.79 24.89 -27.72
C ASP A 347 1.20 25.54 -26.39
N MET A 348 0.27 25.64 -25.44
CA MET A 348 0.57 26.09 -24.09
C MET A 348 1.51 25.12 -23.37
N LEU A 349 1.24 23.80 -23.43
CA LEU A 349 2.10 22.78 -22.86
C LEU A 349 3.52 22.85 -23.43
N VAL A 350 3.65 23.01 -24.74
CA VAL A 350 4.95 23.21 -25.41
C VAL A 350 5.66 24.45 -24.87
N SER A 351 4.95 25.53 -24.61
CA SER A 351 5.55 26.75 -24.06
C SER A 351 6.12 26.53 -22.67
N ILE A 352 5.39 25.77 -21.82
CA ILE A 352 5.85 25.40 -20.48
C ILE A 352 7.07 24.46 -20.57
N VAL A 353 6.98 23.41 -21.38
CA VAL A 353 8.09 22.46 -21.56
C VAL A 353 9.34 23.14 -22.10
N ASN A 354 9.18 24.13 -23.00
CA ASN A 354 10.30 24.88 -23.60
C ASN A 354 11.01 25.80 -22.59
N SER A 355 10.36 26.17 -21.47
CA SER A 355 11.01 26.91 -20.38
C SER A 355 11.90 26.02 -19.52
N GLU A 356 11.58 24.73 -19.43
CA GLU A 356 12.28 23.75 -18.58
C GLU A 356 13.28 22.88 -19.35
N CYS A 357 12.98 22.61 -20.63
CA CYS A 357 13.78 21.75 -21.51
C CYS A 357 14.06 22.47 -22.83
N ASP A 358 15.22 22.24 -23.44
CA ASP A 358 15.49 22.74 -24.82
C ASP A 358 14.64 21.92 -25.81
N ALA A 359 13.49 22.48 -26.21
CA ALA A 359 12.64 21.87 -27.21
C ALA A 359 12.99 22.40 -28.60
N THR A 360 13.20 21.48 -29.53
CA THR A 360 13.48 21.82 -30.94
C THR A 360 12.29 21.44 -31.81
N ILE A 361 11.80 22.38 -32.60
CA ILE A 361 10.68 22.13 -33.53
C ILE A 361 11.16 21.16 -34.61
N VAL A 362 10.48 20.02 -34.74
CA VAL A 362 10.70 19.05 -35.81
C VAL A 362 9.66 19.24 -36.91
N ASP A 363 8.40 19.45 -36.55
CA ASP A 363 7.28 19.75 -37.43
C ASP A 363 6.25 20.62 -36.67
N SER A 364 5.20 21.08 -37.33
CA SER A 364 4.14 21.92 -36.73
C SER A 364 3.53 21.31 -35.45
N ASP A 365 3.50 19.99 -35.38
CA ASP A 365 2.86 19.22 -34.30
C ASP A 365 3.84 18.31 -33.54
N VAL A 366 5.17 18.52 -33.73
CA VAL A 366 6.21 17.66 -33.15
C VAL A 366 7.38 18.49 -32.63
N TYR A 367 7.75 18.24 -31.40
CA TYR A 367 8.89 18.84 -30.72
C TYR A 367 9.83 17.75 -30.21
N ALA A 368 11.09 17.86 -30.53
CA ALA A 368 12.14 17.03 -29.97
C ALA A 368 12.60 17.64 -28.62
N LEU A 369 12.60 16.86 -27.55
CA LEU A 369 12.98 17.28 -26.21
C LEU A 369 14.38 16.76 -25.90
N ASN A 370 15.29 17.65 -25.57
CA ASN A 370 16.66 17.27 -25.14
C ASN A 370 16.72 17.27 -23.61
N VAL A 371 16.48 16.11 -23.01
CA VAL A 371 16.46 15.96 -21.54
C VAL A 371 17.85 15.65 -20.98
N ASN A 372 18.76 15.08 -21.80
CA ASN A 372 20.10 14.69 -21.35
C ASN A 372 21.19 15.65 -21.85
N LYS A 373 21.40 16.74 -21.13
CA LYS A 373 22.61 17.53 -21.24
C LYS A 373 23.70 16.86 -20.39
N ARG A 374 24.75 16.32 -21.02
CA ARG A 374 25.94 15.87 -20.32
C ARG A 374 27.06 16.89 -20.51
N GLU A 375 27.65 17.34 -19.42
CA GLU A 375 28.92 18.05 -19.48
C GLU A 375 30.02 17.06 -19.86
N GLN A 376 30.57 17.22 -21.05
CA GLN A 376 31.71 16.44 -21.52
C GLN A 376 32.94 17.33 -21.54
N TYR A 377 34.03 16.86 -20.89
CA TYR A 377 35.30 17.56 -20.91
C TYR A 377 35.92 17.46 -22.31
N ASN A 378 36.12 18.63 -22.96
CA ASN A 378 36.80 18.71 -24.24
C ASN A 378 38.31 18.84 -24.05
N TYR A 379 39.06 17.79 -24.37
CA TYR A 379 40.49 17.74 -24.22
C TYR A 379 41.25 18.69 -25.18
N TYR A 380 40.59 19.25 -26.17
CA TYR A 380 41.18 20.20 -27.11
C TYR A 380 41.02 21.65 -26.66
N THR A 381 39.89 21.99 -26.03
CA THR A 381 39.63 23.33 -25.50
C THR A 381 39.96 23.49 -24.04
N TYR A 382 40.15 22.37 -23.31
CA TYR A 382 40.33 22.29 -21.85
C TYR A 382 39.13 22.84 -21.07
N GLU A 383 37.96 22.81 -21.66
CA GLU A 383 36.70 23.30 -21.08
C GLU A 383 35.66 22.18 -21.05
N TYR A 384 34.69 22.29 -20.13
CA TYR A 384 33.51 21.45 -20.14
C TYR A 384 32.52 22.03 -21.17
N GLU A 385 32.18 21.23 -22.14
CA GLU A 385 31.17 21.57 -23.16
C GLU A 385 29.91 20.78 -22.87
N THR A 386 28.74 21.44 -22.92
CA THR A 386 27.46 20.75 -22.87
C THR A 386 27.24 20.04 -24.21
N VAL A 387 27.37 18.72 -24.18
CA VAL A 387 27.11 17.90 -25.38
C VAL A 387 25.69 17.37 -25.29
N THR A 388 24.87 17.75 -26.25
CA THR A 388 23.53 17.18 -26.42
C THR A 388 23.66 15.89 -27.22
N LYS A 389 23.36 14.76 -26.57
CA LYS A 389 23.28 13.45 -27.22
C LYS A 389 21.85 13.24 -27.70
N GLY A 390 21.53 13.62 -28.94
CA GLY A 390 20.24 13.29 -29.55
C GLY A 390 19.00 13.81 -28.79
N SER A 391 17.85 13.62 -29.37
CA SER A 391 16.58 13.88 -28.68
C SER A 391 16.15 12.60 -27.98
N ASP A 392 16.06 12.62 -26.65
CA ASP A 392 15.66 11.41 -25.92
C ASP A 392 14.15 11.16 -26.03
N TYR A 393 13.35 12.23 -26.16
CA TYR A 393 11.90 12.18 -26.25
C TYR A 393 11.34 13.14 -27.31
N TYR A 394 10.15 12.78 -27.80
CA TYR A 394 9.36 13.59 -28.71
C TYR A 394 7.99 13.89 -28.09
N LEU A 395 7.63 15.16 -28.03
CA LEU A 395 6.28 15.61 -27.69
C LEU A 395 5.51 15.84 -28.99
N MET A 396 4.42 15.14 -29.21
CA MET A 396 3.66 15.15 -30.46
C MET A 396 2.17 15.33 -30.17
N TYR A 397 1.52 16.14 -31.06
CA TYR A 397 0.06 16.24 -31.11
C TYR A 397 -0.45 15.57 -32.39
N LYS A 398 -1.35 14.59 -32.27
CA LYS A 398 -1.91 13.89 -33.44
C LYS A 398 -3.31 13.36 -33.12
N ASN A 399 -4.28 13.68 -34.00
CA ASN A 399 -5.64 13.13 -33.90
C ASN A 399 -6.34 13.37 -32.55
N GLY A 400 -6.15 14.53 -31.93
CA GLY A 400 -6.77 14.84 -30.64
C GLY A 400 -6.13 14.14 -29.44
N VAL A 401 -4.85 13.75 -29.57
CA VAL A 401 -4.06 13.23 -28.45
C VAL A 401 -2.69 13.90 -28.38
N ILE A 402 -2.19 14.10 -27.19
CA ILE A 402 -0.81 14.47 -26.91
C ILE A 402 -0.05 13.19 -26.57
N MET A 403 1.11 13.01 -27.15
CA MET A 403 1.99 11.88 -26.91
C MET A 403 3.38 12.34 -26.51
N LEU A 404 3.92 11.78 -25.43
CA LEU A 404 5.33 11.88 -25.07
C LEU A 404 5.96 10.52 -25.33
N LEU A 405 6.89 10.46 -26.29
CA LEU A 405 7.42 9.22 -26.84
C LEU A 405 8.95 9.25 -26.87
N PRO A 406 9.67 8.15 -26.55
CA PRO A 406 11.09 8.04 -26.85
C PRO A 406 11.33 7.96 -28.38
N GLU A 407 12.55 8.28 -28.82
CA GLU A 407 12.90 8.44 -30.25
C GLU A 407 12.59 7.20 -31.10
N ASN A 408 12.91 6.01 -30.60
CA ASN A 408 12.65 4.75 -31.32
C ASN A 408 11.16 4.56 -31.60
N LEU A 409 10.31 4.83 -30.60
CA LEU A 409 8.87 4.70 -30.70
C LEU A 409 8.25 5.76 -31.60
N TYR A 410 8.74 7.01 -31.51
CA TYR A 410 8.34 8.08 -32.43
C TYR A 410 8.59 7.70 -33.89
N ASN A 411 9.79 7.18 -34.18
CA ASN A 411 10.16 6.76 -35.54
C ASN A 411 9.27 5.60 -36.03
N GLU A 412 8.92 4.64 -35.17
CA GLU A 412 8.02 3.53 -35.53
C GLU A 412 6.60 4.04 -35.84
N ILE A 413 6.05 4.93 -35.01
CA ILE A 413 4.72 5.52 -35.23
C ILE A 413 4.70 6.37 -36.53
N CYS A 414 5.78 7.11 -36.83
CA CYS A 414 5.88 7.86 -38.05
C CYS A 414 5.94 6.95 -39.30
N ALA A 415 6.63 5.82 -39.20
CA ALA A 415 6.77 4.87 -40.31
C ALA A 415 5.51 4.01 -40.56
N THR A 416 4.79 3.64 -39.52
CA THR A 416 3.68 2.67 -39.61
C THR A 416 2.30 3.28 -39.36
N GLY A 417 2.25 4.44 -38.70
CA GLY A 417 1.02 5.10 -38.22
C GLY A 417 0.47 4.52 -36.92
N GLU A 418 0.82 3.29 -36.57
CA GLU A 418 0.41 2.59 -35.35
C GLU A 418 1.47 1.57 -34.93
N LEU A 419 1.54 1.25 -33.65
CA LEU A 419 2.37 0.17 -33.11
C LEU A 419 1.67 -1.19 -33.21
N LYS A 420 2.44 -2.25 -33.06
CA LYS A 420 1.87 -3.59 -32.86
C LYS A 420 1.06 -3.58 -31.56
N PRO A 421 -0.18 -4.07 -31.58
CA PRO A 421 -1.03 -4.08 -30.40
C PRO A 421 -0.39 -4.90 -29.28
N LEU A 422 -0.70 -4.50 -28.03
CA LEU A 422 -0.35 -5.22 -26.81
C LEU A 422 -0.54 -6.72 -26.96
N ALA A 423 0.36 -7.50 -26.36
CA ALA A 423 0.25 -8.94 -26.32
C ALA A 423 -1.13 -9.39 -25.81
N ASP A 424 -1.65 -10.50 -26.36
CA ASP A 424 -3.01 -10.99 -26.07
C ASP A 424 -3.28 -11.30 -24.59
N ASN A 425 -2.25 -11.59 -23.80
CA ASN A 425 -2.37 -11.77 -22.35
C ASN A 425 -2.81 -10.50 -21.61
N ILE A 426 -2.30 -9.34 -22.02
CA ILE A 426 -2.69 -8.04 -21.45
C ILE A 426 -4.13 -7.69 -21.87
N LYS A 427 -4.51 -7.96 -23.11
CA LYS A 427 -5.87 -7.74 -23.62
C LYS A 427 -6.94 -8.59 -22.97
N LYS A 428 -6.58 -9.81 -22.53
CA LYS A 428 -7.51 -10.77 -21.90
C LYS A 428 -7.68 -10.54 -20.41
N ASN A 429 -6.90 -9.65 -19.81
CA ASN A 429 -6.99 -9.38 -18.39
C ASN A 429 -8.28 -8.63 -18.07
N ARG A 430 -9.18 -9.24 -17.27
CA ARG A 430 -10.50 -8.68 -16.92
C ARG A 430 -10.42 -7.35 -16.16
N GLN A 431 -9.27 -7.06 -15.59
CA GLN A 431 -9.02 -5.88 -14.77
C GLN A 431 -9.11 -4.57 -15.55
N PHE A 432 -8.99 -4.59 -16.87
CA PHE A 432 -9.26 -3.40 -17.67
C PHE A 432 -10.74 -2.96 -17.73
N ASP A 433 -11.63 -3.58 -16.96
CA ASP A 433 -13.03 -3.18 -16.89
C ASP A 433 -13.33 -2.09 -15.85
N SER A 434 -12.38 -1.71 -15.03
CA SER A 434 -12.46 -0.63 -14.05
C SER A 434 -12.36 0.77 -14.67
N MET A 435 -12.58 1.81 -13.85
CA MET A 435 -12.48 3.21 -14.28
C MET A 435 -11.03 3.67 -14.41
N GLY A 436 -10.12 3.07 -13.65
CA GLY A 436 -8.68 3.21 -13.79
C GLY A 436 -7.99 1.90 -13.43
N ASN A 437 -6.86 1.65 -14.06
CA ASN A 437 -6.07 0.45 -13.81
C ASN A 437 -4.57 0.68 -14.00
N LEU A 438 -3.80 -0.08 -13.24
CA LEU A 438 -2.37 -0.27 -13.43
C LEU A 438 -2.11 -1.77 -13.49
N MET A 439 -1.35 -2.19 -14.47
CA MET A 439 -0.87 -3.55 -14.59
C MET A 439 0.65 -3.55 -14.72
N VAL A 440 1.31 -4.46 -13.99
CA VAL A 440 2.74 -4.73 -14.09
C VAL A 440 2.94 -6.22 -14.31
N ASP A 441 3.64 -6.59 -15.38
CA ASP A 441 4.13 -7.95 -15.65
C ASP A 441 5.62 -7.99 -15.31
N PHE A 442 6.00 -8.76 -14.29
CA PHE A 442 7.39 -8.83 -13.84
C PHE A 442 8.29 -9.67 -14.74
N LYS A 443 7.72 -10.46 -15.68
CA LYS A 443 8.50 -11.32 -16.56
C LYS A 443 9.52 -10.57 -17.42
N PRO A 444 9.18 -9.46 -18.13
CA PRO A 444 10.18 -8.72 -18.92
C PRO A 444 11.31 -8.16 -18.05
N ALA A 445 11.00 -7.60 -16.89
CA ALA A 445 12.01 -7.08 -15.96
C ALA A 445 12.92 -8.21 -15.43
N ARG A 446 12.35 -9.36 -15.10
CA ARG A 446 13.11 -10.56 -14.69
C ARG A 446 14.02 -11.07 -15.81
N ASP A 447 13.51 -11.16 -17.04
CA ASP A 447 14.29 -11.65 -18.18
C ASP A 447 15.48 -10.70 -18.47
N ALA A 448 15.29 -9.40 -18.35
CA ALA A 448 16.36 -8.40 -18.46
C ALA A 448 17.37 -8.51 -17.28
N ALA A 449 16.90 -8.67 -16.04
CA ALA A 449 17.78 -8.90 -14.89
C ALA A 449 18.65 -10.14 -15.04
N LEU A 450 18.12 -11.21 -15.66
CA LEU A 450 18.90 -12.42 -16.00
C LEU A 450 20.07 -12.14 -16.94
N VAL A 451 19.87 -11.28 -17.93
CA VAL A 451 20.94 -10.89 -18.87
C VAL A 451 21.99 -10.07 -18.14
N TYR A 452 21.56 -9.11 -17.31
CA TYR A 452 22.45 -8.28 -16.51
C TYR A 452 23.30 -9.10 -15.53
N MET A 453 22.71 -10.10 -14.84
CA MET A 453 23.42 -11.02 -13.95
C MET A 453 24.56 -11.80 -14.62
N ARG A 454 24.49 -12.04 -15.93
CA ARG A 454 25.59 -12.70 -16.65
C ARG A 454 26.84 -11.82 -16.74
N ASN A 455 26.65 -10.51 -16.68
CA ASN A 455 27.69 -9.52 -16.81
C ASN A 455 28.14 -8.98 -15.43
N ASP A 456 27.21 -8.91 -14.46
CA ASP A 456 27.44 -8.47 -13.08
C ASP A 456 26.90 -9.52 -12.11
N SER A 457 27.78 -10.14 -11.33
CA SER A 457 27.46 -11.17 -10.34
C SER A 457 27.40 -10.62 -8.90
N SER A 458 27.24 -9.29 -8.73
CA SER A 458 27.10 -8.67 -7.42
C SER A 458 25.94 -9.25 -6.61
N SER A 459 26.03 -9.16 -5.27
CA SER A 459 24.96 -9.65 -4.38
C SER A 459 23.64 -8.95 -4.65
N ASP A 460 23.68 -7.64 -4.94
CA ASP A 460 22.50 -6.81 -5.10
C ASP A 460 21.70 -7.20 -6.36
N VAL A 461 22.38 -7.50 -7.47
CA VAL A 461 21.75 -7.97 -8.70
C VAL A 461 21.12 -9.34 -8.51
N LYS A 462 21.76 -10.24 -7.73
CA LYS A 462 21.17 -11.55 -7.39
C LYS A 462 19.91 -11.40 -6.56
N VAL A 463 19.93 -10.54 -5.53
CA VAL A 463 18.75 -10.25 -4.70
C VAL A 463 17.62 -9.69 -5.55
N LEU A 464 17.91 -8.71 -6.41
CA LEU A 464 16.92 -8.13 -7.33
C LEU A 464 16.29 -9.23 -8.22
N PHE A 465 17.11 -10.10 -8.79
CA PHE A 465 16.61 -11.21 -9.61
C PHE A 465 15.73 -12.16 -8.81
N GLU A 466 16.14 -12.57 -7.61
CA GLU A 466 15.36 -13.46 -6.75
C GLU A 466 14.02 -12.84 -6.35
N VAL A 467 14.00 -11.53 -6.08
CA VAL A 467 12.74 -10.79 -5.81
C VAL A 467 11.84 -10.78 -7.05
N LEU A 468 12.37 -10.47 -8.23
CA LEU A 468 11.59 -10.49 -9.48
C LEU A 468 11.12 -11.90 -9.84
N ASP A 469 11.91 -12.94 -9.51
CA ASP A 469 11.51 -14.34 -9.75
C ASP A 469 10.40 -14.83 -8.82
N MET A 470 10.15 -14.18 -7.70
CA MET A 470 8.98 -14.49 -6.87
C MET A 470 7.69 -13.99 -7.50
N LEU A 471 7.73 -12.89 -8.24
CA LEU A 471 6.58 -12.13 -8.67
C LEU A 471 6.21 -12.45 -10.12
N LYS A 472 4.93 -12.66 -10.37
CA LYS A 472 4.36 -12.89 -11.70
C LYS A 472 3.80 -11.59 -12.28
N SER A 473 2.85 -10.98 -11.59
CA SER A 473 2.24 -9.72 -12.01
C SER A 473 1.64 -8.98 -10.82
N PHE A 474 1.53 -7.67 -10.95
CA PHE A 474 0.75 -6.81 -10.06
C PHE A 474 -0.35 -6.13 -10.86
N THR A 475 -1.52 -6.01 -10.28
CA THR A 475 -2.64 -5.28 -10.87
C THR A 475 -3.29 -4.40 -9.82
N LEU A 476 -3.74 -3.23 -10.24
CA LEU A 476 -4.47 -2.27 -9.45
C LEU A 476 -5.65 -1.77 -10.27
N ASP A 477 -6.85 -2.11 -9.82
CA ASP A 477 -8.11 -1.57 -10.34
C ASP A 477 -8.61 -0.51 -9.37
N PHE A 478 -8.92 0.69 -9.85
CA PHE A 478 -9.28 1.78 -8.97
C PHE A 478 -10.34 2.71 -9.54
N ASN A 479 -11.00 3.42 -8.64
CA ASN A 479 -11.69 4.68 -8.86
C ASN A 479 -11.17 5.71 -7.83
N LEU A 480 -11.79 6.89 -7.73
CA LEU A 480 -11.29 7.96 -6.84
C LEU A 480 -11.49 7.69 -5.33
N TYR A 481 -12.25 6.67 -4.96
CA TYR A 481 -12.55 6.34 -3.56
C TYR A 481 -12.40 4.85 -3.22
N SER A 482 -11.97 4.03 -4.17
CA SER A 482 -11.69 2.61 -3.91
C SER A 482 -10.62 2.07 -4.84
N TYR A 483 -9.91 1.04 -4.37
CA TYR A 483 -9.06 0.22 -5.22
C TYR A 483 -9.08 -1.24 -4.77
N GLU A 484 -8.86 -2.11 -5.74
CA GLU A 484 -8.49 -3.50 -5.56
C GLU A 484 -7.09 -3.71 -6.15
N SER A 485 -6.14 -4.15 -5.33
CA SER A 485 -4.83 -4.55 -5.80
C SER A 485 -4.65 -6.05 -5.68
N ARG A 486 -3.89 -6.63 -6.60
CA ARG A 486 -3.59 -8.05 -6.61
C ARG A 486 -2.15 -8.30 -7.03
N LEU A 487 -1.40 -8.94 -6.16
CA LEU A 487 -0.04 -9.39 -6.40
C LEU A 487 -0.04 -10.90 -6.67
N ASN A 488 0.17 -11.30 -7.93
CA ASN A 488 0.28 -12.69 -8.30
C ASN A 488 1.73 -13.15 -8.14
N VAL A 489 1.92 -14.33 -7.54
CA VAL A 489 3.23 -14.98 -7.38
C VAL A 489 3.42 -16.06 -8.43
N ASN A 490 4.67 -16.52 -8.63
CA ASN A 490 5.00 -17.48 -9.69
C ASN A 490 4.55 -18.92 -9.39
N ASP A 491 4.23 -19.26 -8.14
CA ASP A 491 3.65 -20.54 -7.78
C ASP A 491 2.16 -20.35 -7.40
N ASP A 492 1.27 -20.75 -8.30
CA ASP A 492 -0.19 -20.64 -8.11
C ASP A 492 -0.81 -21.85 -7.38
N SER A 493 -0.01 -22.82 -7.00
CA SER A 493 -0.45 -24.02 -6.25
C SER A 493 -0.37 -23.87 -4.74
N VAL A 494 0.41 -22.90 -4.25
CA VAL A 494 0.69 -22.65 -2.83
C VAL A 494 0.04 -21.33 -2.39
N ASN A 495 -0.31 -21.22 -1.09
CA ASN A 495 -0.75 -19.94 -0.53
C ASN A 495 0.36 -18.89 -0.73
N SER A 496 -0.02 -17.68 -1.14
CA SER A 496 0.92 -16.62 -1.48
C SER A 496 1.76 -16.18 -0.29
N LEU A 497 1.19 -16.16 0.92
CA LEU A 497 1.90 -15.80 2.13
C LEU A 497 3.02 -16.81 2.44
N LYS A 498 2.73 -18.12 2.35
CA LYS A 498 3.75 -19.17 2.49
C LYS A 498 4.85 -19.02 1.45
N TYR A 499 4.47 -18.87 0.19
CA TYR A 499 5.43 -18.73 -0.90
C TYR A 499 6.37 -17.54 -0.70
N LEU A 500 5.82 -16.37 -0.39
CA LEU A 500 6.60 -15.16 -0.15
C LEU A 500 7.50 -15.30 1.09
N THR A 501 6.96 -15.85 2.19
CA THR A 501 7.71 -16.09 3.42
C THR A 501 8.92 -17.01 3.19
N ASP A 502 8.71 -18.16 2.55
CA ASP A 502 9.79 -19.11 2.26
C ASP A 502 10.87 -18.51 1.36
N LYS A 503 10.48 -17.73 0.35
CA LYS A 503 11.41 -17.05 -0.56
C LYS A 503 12.20 -15.94 0.14
N ILE A 504 11.53 -15.08 0.92
CA ILE A 504 12.19 -14.01 1.67
C ILE A 504 13.20 -14.60 2.66
N ILE A 505 12.83 -15.63 3.41
CA ILE A 505 13.74 -16.32 4.33
C ILE A 505 14.95 -16.87 3.56
N SER A 506 14.73 -17.49 2.40
CA SER A 506 15.82 -18.02 1.56
C SER A 506 16.79 -16.91 1.13
N ILE A 507 16.28 -15.77 0.67
CA ILE A 507 17.09 -14.61 0.27
C ILE A 507 17.92 -14.08 1.44
N VAL A 508 17.28 -13.89 2.61
CA VAL A 508 17.95 -13.38 3.81
C VAL A 508 19.07 -14.32 4.27
N VAL A 509 18.80 -15.62 4.28
CA VAL A 509 19.79 -16.65 4.67
C VAL A 509 20.98 -16.69 3.70
N GLN A 510 20.73 -16.64 2.40
CA GLN A 510 21.79 -16.70 1.37
C GLN A 510 22.70 -15.46 1.41
N ASN A 511 22.16 -14.31 1.84
CA ASN A 511 22.92 -13.06 1.95
C ASN A 511 23.53 -12.81 3.34
N GLY A 512 23.54 -13.82 4.20
CA GLY A 512 24.21 -13.76 5.50
C GLY A 512 23.50 -12.92 6.57
N GLY A 513 22.16 -12.78 6.42
CA GLY A 513 21.33 -11.93 7.28
C GLY A 513 20.96 -12.52 8.66
N PHE A 514 21.57 -13.65 9.10
CA PHE A 514 21.35 -14.22 10.44
C PHE A 514 22.59 -14.94 10.97
#